data_9041d3ae33c9071a54e91ae2cb5d64fe
#
_entry.id   9041d3ae33c9071a54e91ae2cb5d64fe
#
_cell.length_a   1.000
_cell.length_b   1.000
_cell.length_c   1.000
_cell.angle_alpha   90.00
_cell.angle_beta   90.00
_cell.angle_gamma   90.00
#
_symmetry.space_group_name_H-M   'P 1'
#
loop_
_entity.id
_entity.type
_entity.pdbx_description
1 polymer ?
#
loop_
_entity_poly.entity_id
_entity_poly.type
_entity_poly.pdbx_seq_one_letter_code
_entity_poly.pdbx_strand_id
1 'polypeptide(L)'
;MWEALETAQAADFVSAMPDGLDSELSQNGKNLSGGQRQRLAIARVLIRKAEIYVFDDSFSALDFSTDAKLRKALRERMPDITKIIVAQRVGTIIDASRIIVLDEGKVAGIGTHRELLENCTVYREIAQSQLSKEELA
;
A
#
# COMPACT_ATOMS: atom_id res chain seq x y z
N MET A 1 -2.32 -17.59 9.55
CA MET A 1 -3.45 -16.70 9.15
C MET A 1 -3.41 -15.40 9.96
N TRP A 2 -3.37 -15.43 11.29
CA TRP A 2 -3.31 -14.22 12.13
C TRP A 2 -2.14 -13.30 11.80
N GLU A 3 -0.93 -13.84 11.60
CA GLU A 3 0.23 -13.06 11.17
C GLU A 3 -0.02 -12.24 9.89
N ALA A 4 -0.72 -12.82 8.91
CA ALA A 4 -1.08 -12.10 7.68
C ALA A 4 -2.11 -11.00 7.95
N LEU A 5 -3.07 -11.24 8.86
CA LEU A 5 -4.05 -10.23 9.28
C LEU A 5 -3.38 -9.08 10.04
N GLU A 6 -2.46 -9.38 10.94
CA GLU A 6 -1.67 -8.37 11.65
C GLU A 6 -0.85 -7.52 10.68
N THR A 7 -0.14 -8.17 9.75
CA THR A 7 0.64 -7.46 8.72
C THR A 7 -0.26 -6.56 7.89
N ALA A 8 -1.44 -7.05 7.49
CA ALA A 8 -2.44 -6.28 6.73
C ALA A 8 -3.24 -5.28 7.59
N GLN A 9 -2.92 -5.10 8.88
CA GLN A 9 -3.67 -4.24 9.82
C GLN A 9 -5.16 -4.62 9.93
N ALA A 10 -5.48 -5.91 9.79
CA ALA A 10 -6.84 -6.43 9.77
C ALA A 10 -7.22 -7.20 11.05
N ALA A 11 -6.24 -7.55 11.89
CA ALA A 11 -6.45 -8.41 13.06
C ALA A 11 -7.47 -7.84 14.04
N ASP A 12 -7.40 -6.54 14.34
CA ASP A 12 -8.27 -5.90 15.34
C ASP A 12 -9.75 -6.00 14.95
N PHE A 13 -10.10 -5.63 13.71
CA PHE A 13 -11.50 -5.67 13.33
C PHE A 13 -12.02 -7.09 13.09
N VAL A 14 -11.16 -8.03 12.64
CA VAL A 14 -11.52 -9.43 12.49
C VAL A 14 -11.78 -10.06 13.85
N SER A 15 -10.93 -9.78 14.84
CA SER A 15 -11.14 -10.26 16.24
C SER A 15 -12.43 -9.71 16.88
N ALA A 16 -12.86 -8.52 16.46
CA ALA A 16 -14.10 -7.89 16.95
C ALA A 16 -15.36 -8.39 16.23
N MET A 17 -15.25 -9.21 15.20
CA MET A 17 -16.40 -9.84 14.55
C MET A 17 -16.98 -10.95 15.43
N PRO A 18 -18.29 -11.22 15.37
CA PRO A 18 -18.96 -12.19 16.27
C PRO A 18 -18.30 -13.56 16.33
N ASP A 19 -17.88 -14.09 15.17
CA ASP A 19 -17.24 -15.40 15.03
C ASP A 19 -15.77 -15.31 14.60
N GLY A 20 -15.15 -14.11 14.74
CA GLY A 20 -13.75 -13.89 14.39
C GLY A 20 -13.43 -14.30 12.96
N LEU A 21 -12.52 -15.28 12.80
CA LEU A 21 -12.13 -15.83 11.50
C LEU A 21 -13.22 -16.61 10.79
N ASP A 22 -14.18 -17.12 11.51
CA ASP A 22 -15.30 -17.95 10.99
C ASP A 22 -16.52 -17.09 10.66
N SER A 23 -16.42 -15.78 10.85
CA SER A 23 -17.50 -14.84 10.55
C SER A 23 -17.88 -14.86 9.08
N GLU A 24 -19.16 -14.96 8.79
CA GLU A 24 -19.68 -14.92 7.43
C GLU A 24 -19.51 -13.55 6.81
N LEU A 25 -18.90 -13.54 5.62
CA LEU A 25 -18.83 -12.35 4.76
C LEU A 25 -19.98 -12.41 3.74
N SER A 26 -20.77 -11.34 3.68
CA SER A 26 -21.77 -11.21 2.63
C SER A 26 -21.12 -11.19 1.24
N GLN A 27 -21.92 -11.50 0.21
CA GLN A 27 -21.45 -11.48 -1.18
C GLN A 27 -20.68 -10.17 -1.49
N ASN A 28 -19.46 -10.28 -1.98
CA ASN A 28 -18.53 -9.19 -2.24
C ASN A 28 -18.15 -8.36 -0.98
N GLY A 29 -18.32 -8.89 0.23
CA GLY A 29 -17.96 -8.21 1.46
C GLY A 29 -18.76 -6.93 1.71
N LYS A 30 -20.04 -6.88 1.33
CA LYS A 30 -20.90 -5.70 1.49
C LYS A 30 -21.07 -5.26 2.96
N ASN A 31 -20.87 -6.17 3.90
CA ASN A 31 -20.87 -5.91 5.35
C ASN A 31 -19.54 -5.32 5.87
N LEU A 32 -18.59 -5.05 4.99
CA LEU A 32 -17.28 -4.46 5.33
C LEU A 32 -17.13 -3.07 4.70
N SER A 33 -16.38 -2.20 5.36
CA SER A 33 -15.93 -0.94 4.74
C SER A 33 -14.97 -1.19 3.58
N GLY A 34 -14.77 -0.19 2.71
CA GLY A 34 -13.79 -0.27 1.61
C GLY A 34 -12.38 -0.63 2.10
N GLY A 35 -11.91 0.07 3.14
CA GLY A 35 -10.61 -0.19 3.74
C GLY A 35 -10.50 -1.57 4.42
N GLN A 36 -11.57 -2.07 5.04
CA GLN A 36 -11.60 -3.43 5.59
C GLN A 36 -11.48 -4.47 4.48
N ARG A 37 -12.22 -4.30 3.38
CA ARG A 37 -12.12 -5.18 2.20
C ARG A 37 -10.72 -5.21 1.62
N GLN A 38 -10.09 -4.03 1.43
CA GLN A 38 -8.71 -3.95 0.93
C GLN A 38 -7.72 -4.66 1.86
N ARG A 39 -7.80 -4.43 3.17
CA ARG A 39 -6.92 -5.09 4.15
C ARG A 39 -7.09 -6.61 4.16
N LEU A 40 -8.32 -7.13 4.06
CA LEU A 40 -8.53 -8.58 3.92
C LEU A 40 -8.01 -9.14 2.61
N ALA A 41 -8.15 -8.40 1.49
CA ALA A 41 -7.58 -8.79 0.21
C ALA A 41 -6.04 -8.90 0.29
N ILE A 42 -5.39 -7.94 0.94
CA ILE A 42 -3.95 -7.96 1.20
C ILE A 42 -3.59 -9.16 2.09
N ALA A 43 -4.27 -9.37 3.23
CA ALA A 43 -4.02 -10.51 4.11
C ALA A 43 -4.12 -11.85 3.36
N ARG A 44 -5.13 -12.00 2.51
CA ARG A 44 -5.33 -13.20 1.67
C ARG A 44 -4.14 -13.48 0.75
N VAL A 45 -3.54 -12.44 0.17
CA VAL A 45 -2.37 -12.57 -0.70
C VAL A 45 -1.13 -12.93 0.11
N LEU A 46 -0.95 -12.32 1.28
CA LEU A 46 0.22 -12.56 2.14
C LEU A 46 0.33 -14.00 2.64
N ILE A 47 -0.79 -14.71 2.80
CA ILE A 47 -0.79 -16.14 3.19
C ILE A 47 -0.06 -17.01 2.16
N ARG A 48 -0.01 -16.61 0.89
CA ARG A 48 0.58 -17.42 -0.19
C ARG A 48 2.11 -17.48 -0.19
N LYS A 49 2.79 -16.64 0.60
CA LYS A 49 4.25 -16.59 0.70
C LYS A 49 4.94 -16.53 -0.67
N ALA A 50 4.51 -15.58 -1.51
CA ALA A 50 5.07 -15.38 -2.85
C ALA A 50 6.47 -14.72 -2.77
N GLU A 51 7.29 -14.89 -3.80
CA GLU A 51 8.57 -14.20 -3.96
C GLU A 51 8.41 -12.74 -4.42
N ILE A 52 7.31 -12.45 -5.13
CA ILE A 52 6.97 -11.12 -5.63
C ILE A 52 5.51 -10.84 -5.30
N TYR A 53 5.24 -9.69 -4.69
CA TYR A 53 3.89 -9.17 -4.48
C TYR A 53 3.63 -7.96 -5.37
N VAL A 54 2.47 -7.96 -6.03
CA VAL A 54 2.00 -6.80 -6.81
C VAL A 54 0.75 -6.24 -6.11
N PHE A 55 0.83 -4.97 -5.72
CA PHE A 55 -0.25 -4.21 -5.11
C PHE A 55 -0.72 -3.14 -6.10
N ASP A 56 -1.79 -3.45 -6.84
CA ASP A 56 -2.39 -2.52 -7.79
C ASP A 56 -3.53 -1.78 -7.10
N ASP A 57 -3.34 -0.48 -6.87
CA ASP A 57 -4.24 0.44 -6.15
C ASP A 57 -4.77 -0.10 -4.80
N SER A 58 -3.99 -1.01 -4.18
CA SER A 58 -4.44 -1.78 -3.00
C SER A 58 -4.48 -0.96 -1.70
N PHE A 59 -4.05 0.31 -1.73
CA PHE A 59 -3.98 1.20 -0.56
C PHE A 59 -4.95 2.38 -0.65
N SER A 60 -5.67 2.55 -1.76
CA SER A 60 -6.45 3.76 -2.06
C SER A 60 -7.60 4.03 -1.10
N ALA A 61 -8.27 2.99 -0.58
CA ALA A 61 -9.37 3.12 0.39
C ALA A 61 -8.89 3.14 1.86
N LEU A 62 -7.58 3.16 2.11
CA LEU A 62 -7.01 3.26 3.45
C LEU A 62 -6.85 4.73 3.87
N ASP A 63 -7.08 5.00 5.14
CA ASP A 63 -6.66 6.25 5.74
C ASP A 63 -5.13 6.30 5.89
N PHE A 64 -4.57 7.52 6.00
CA PHE A 64 -3.11 7.72 6.02
C PHE A 64 -2.40 6.94 7.14
N SER A 65 -3.00 6.85 8.33
CA SER A 65 -2.41 6.14 9.46
C SER A 65 -2.34 4.64 9.21
N THR A 66 -3.43 4.04 8.72
CA THR A 66 -3.51 2.62 8.38
C THR A 66 -2.56 2.27 7.23
N ASP A 67 -2.50 3.12 6.17
CA ASP A 67 -1.57 2.95 5.05
C ASP A 67 -0.11 2.95 5.54
N ALA A 68 0.28 3.92 6.36
CA ALA A 68 1.64 4.01 6.90
C ALA A 68 2.01 2.79 7.76
N LYS A 69 1.10 2.34 8.65
CA LYS A 69 1.31 1.14 9.48
C LYS A 69 1.46 -0.13 8.64
N LEU A 70 0.61 -0.28 7.64
CA LEU A 70 0.65 -1.43 6.72
C LEU A 70 1.98 -1.47 5.95
N ARG A 71 2.42 -0.35 5.37
CA ARG A 71 3.69 -0.26 4.63
C ARG A 71 4.87 -0.55 5.55
N LYS A 72 4.84 -0.02 6.79
CA LYS A 72 5.85 -0.35 7.80
C LYS A 72 5.89 -1.84 8.09
N ALA A 73 4.74 -2.47 8.34
CA ALA A 73 4.66 -3.91 8.60
C ALA A 73 5.16 -4.75 7.41
N LEU A 74 4.84 -4.35 6.16
CA LEU A 74 5.35 -5.02 4.96
C LEU A 74 6.87 -4.91 4.81
N ARG A 75 7.48 -3.80 5.22
CA ARG A 75 8.94 -3.64 5.20
C ARG A 75 9.62 -4.49 6.28
N GLU A 76 9.12 -4.43 7.51
CA GLU A 76 9.73 -5.08 8.67
C GLU A 76 9.59 -6.61 8.65
N ARG A 77 8.40 -7.11 8.24
CA ARG A 77 8.12 -8.54 8.25
C ARG A 77 8.52 -9.27 6.96
N MET A 78 8.78 -8.54 5.89
CA MET A 78 9.07 -9.08 4.57
C MET A 78 10.20 -8.30 3.88
N PRO A 79 11.38 -8.15 4.50
CA PRO A 79 12.46 -7.29 3.98
C PRO A 79 13.01 -7.78 2.63
N ASP A 80 13.15 -9.09 2.47
CA ASP A 80 13.80 -9.71 1.30
C ASP A 80 12.86 -9.99 0.13
N ILE A 81 11.59 -9.58 0.26
CA ILE A 81 10.56 -9.86 -0.75
C ILE A 81 10.36 -8.64 -1.65
N THR A 82 10.36 -8.89 -2.96
CA THR A 82 10.07 -7.84 -3.94
C THR A 82 8.59 -7.43 -3.87
N LYS A 83 8.36 -6.13 -3.72
CA LYS A 83 7.02 -5.53 -3.69
C LYS A 83 6.90 -4.50 -4.81
N ILE A 84 5.98 -4.71 -5.74
CA ILE A 84 5.62 -3.76 -6.78
C ILE A 84 4.32 -3.08 -6.34
N ILE A 85 4.37 -1.77 -6.16
CA ILE A 85 3.23 -0.98 -5.67
C ILE A 85 2.83 0.00 -6.77
N VAL A 86 1.62 -0.14 -7.30
CA VAL A 86 1.00 0.85 -8.17
C VAL A 86 0.12 1.74 -7.30
N ALA A 87 0.43 3.02 -7.26
CA ALA A 87 -0.28 3.98 -6.42
C ALA A 87 -0.36 5.35 -7.09
N GLN A 88 -1.42 6.07 -6.76
CA GLN A 88 -1.64 7.46 -7.18
C GLN A 88 -1.15 8.46 -6.11
N ARG A 89 -0.94 8.00 -4.87
CA ARG A 89 -0.46 8.84 -3.77
C ARG A 89 1.05 8.74 -3.63
N VAL A 90 1.74 9.88 -3.72
CA VAL A 90 3.20 9.94 -3.53
C VAL A 90 3.60 9.43 -2.15
N GLY A 91 2.84 9.79 -1.10
CA GLY A 91 3.08 9.30 0.27
C GLY A 91 3.09 7.78 0.41
N THR A 92 2.40 7.03 -0.47
CA THR A 92 2.41 5.56 -0.47
C THR A 92 3.73 4.97 -0.99
N ILE A 93 4.42 5.68 -1.89
CA ILE A 93 5.62 5.18 -2.57
C ILE A 93 6.90 5.94 -2.19
N ILE A 94 6.81 6.97 -1.36
CA ILE A 94 7.92 7.86 -1.01
C ILE A 94 9.16 7.11 -0.48
N ASP A 95 8.95 6.02 0.27
CA ASP A 95 10.00 5.18 0.85
C ASP A 95 10.43 4.02 -0.08
N ALA A 96 9.93 3.95 -1.30
CA ALA A 96 10.31 2.88 -2.23
C ALA A 96 11.79 3.00 -2.62
N SER A 97 12.48 1.86 -2.71
CA SER A 97 13.87 1.81 -3.16
C SER A 97 14.03 2.29 -4.60
N ARG A 98 12.98 2.19 -5.40
CA ARG A 98 12.90 2.69 -6.76
C ARG A 98 11.47 3.03 -7.14
N ILE A 99 11.27 4.18 -7.74
CA ILE A 99 9.99 4.67 -8.26
C ILE A 99 10.12 4.76 -9.78
N ILE A 100 9.12 4.27 -10.49
CA ILE A 100 8.97 4.43 -11.94
C ILE A 100 7.80 5.38 -12.17
N VAL A 101 8.07 6.49 -12.81
CA VAL A 101 7.07 7.50 -13.16
C VAL A 101 6.60 7.25 -14.59
N LEU A 102 5.29 7.10 -14.75
CA LEU A 102 4.65 6.92 -16.05
C LEU A 102 3.88 8.17 -16.43
N ASP A 103 4.06 8.62 -17.66
CA ASP A 103 3.34 9.73 -18.27
C ASP A 103 3.00 9.40 -19.73
N GLU A 104 1.73 9.57 -20.11
CA GLU A 104 1.21 9.23 -21.44
C GLU A 104 1.64 7.84 -21.95
N GLY A 105 1.67 6.83 -21.06
CA GLY A 105 2.06 5.45 -21.39
C GLY A 105 3.57 5.25 -21.59
N LYS A 106 4.41 6.23 -21.25
CA LYS A 106 5.87 6.17 -21.34
C LYS A 106 6.50 6.34 -19.97
N VAL A 107 7.73 5.86 -19.83
CA VAL A 107 8.51 6.09 -18.61
C VAL A 107 9.09 7.52 -18.67
N ALA A 108 8.61 8.39 -17.78
CA ALA A 108 9.09 9.78 -17.64
C ALA A 108 10.30 9.89 -16.70
N GLY A 109 10.46 8.96 -15.74
CA GLY A 109 11.61 8.94 -14.85
C GLY A 109 11.70 7.66 -14.04
N ILE A 110 12.91 7.33 -13.59
CA ILE A 110 13.18 6.20 -12.68
C ILE A 110 14.19 6.67 -11.65
N GLY A 111 13.91 6.45 -10.36
CA GLY A 111 14.82 6.81 -9.28
C GLY A 111 14.18 6.67 -7.91
N THR A 112 14.87 7.14 -6.89
CA THR A 112 14.33 7.37 -5.56
C THR A 112 13.46 8.63 -5.55
N HIS A 113 12.68 8.82 -4.49
CA HIS A 113 11.90 10.05 -4.29
C HIS A 113 12.77 11.32 -4.49
N ARG A 114 13.93 11.37 -3.85
CA ARG A 114 14.83 12.51 -3.89
C ARG A 114 15.38 12.76 -5.28
N GLU A 115 15.87 11.73 -5.95
CA GLU A 115 16.39 11.85 -7.32
C GLU A 115 15.33 12.34 -8.31
N LEU A 116 14.07 11.87 -8.13
CA LEU A 116 12.97 12.27 -9.00
C LEU A 116 12.49 13.69 -8.73
N LEU A 117 12.52 14.17 -7.49
CA LEU A 117 12.25 15.57 -7.19
C LEU A 117 13.25 16.50 -7.88
N GLU A 118 14.50 16.10 -8.00
CA GLU A 118 15.55 16.90 -8.64
C GLU A 118 15.48 16.81 -10.18
N ASN A 119 15.24 15.61 -10.72
CA ASN A 119 15.52 15.30 -12.14
C ASN A 119 14.26 14.98 -12.98
N CYS A 120 13.07 14.86 -12.38
CA CYS A 120 11.84 14.52 -13.10
C CYS A 120 10.75 15.57 -12.86
N THR A 121 10.48 16.39 -13.87
CA THR A 121 9.48 17.48 -13.78
C THR A 121 8.09 16.92 -13.48
N VAL A 122 7.68 15.86 -14.18
CA VAL A 122 6.37 15.21 -13.99
C VAL A 122 6.21 14.74 -12.53
N TYR A 123 7.22 14.06 -11.99
CA TYR A 123 7.17 13.62 -10.58
C TYR A 123 7.09 14.77 -9.60
N ARG A 124 7.87 15.82 -9.83
CA ARG A 124 7.91 17.01 -8.99
C ARG A 124 6.55 17.72 -8.93
N GLU A 125 5.89 17.88 -10.07
CA GLU A 125 4.55 18.48 -10.14
C GLU A 125 3.51 17.64 -9.38
N ILE A 126 3.54 16.31 -9.53
CA ILE A 126 2.66 15.40 -8.79
C ILE A 126 2.95 15.51 -7.28
N ALA A 127 4.22 15.45 -6.88
CA ALA A 127 4.61 15.53 -5.48
C ALA A 127 4.19 16.86 -4.84
N GLN A 128 4.43 17.98 -5.50
CA GLN A 128 4.04 19.31 -5.02
C GLN A 128 2.52 19.50 -4.90
N SER A 129 1.74 18.76 -5.69
CA SER A 129 0.27 18.80 -5.57
C SER A 129 -0.27 17.99 -4.38
N GLN A 130 0.52 17.08 -3.82
CA GLN A 130 0.08 16.13 -2.80
C GLN A 130 0.78 16.27 -1.45
N LEU A 131 2.02 16.74 -1.42
CA LEU A 131 2.85 16.81 -0.23
C LEU A 131 2.98 18.24 0.27
N SER A 132 3.14 18.39 1.59
CA SER A 132 3.47 19.67 2.21
C SER A 132 4.93 20.08 1.89
N LYS A 133 5.27 21.37 2.13
CA LYS A 133 6.64 21.85 1.93
C LYS A 133 7.67 21.12 2.82
N GLU A 134 7.23 20.64 3.98
CA GLU A 134 8.08 19.92 4.94
C GLU A 134 8.37 18.49 4.44
N GLU A 135 7.42 17.86 3.74
CA GLU A 135 7.57 16.53 3.16
C GLU A 135 8.35 16.51 1.83
N LEU A 136 8.53 17.70 1.22
CA LEU A 136 9.31 17.88 -0.02
C LEU A 136 10.79 18.20 0.27
N ALA A 137 11.17 18.50 1.52
CA ALA A 137 12.52 18.86 1.93
C ALA A 137 13.35 17.63 2.31
#